data_19e33060ba202620a3dd1ce07739bab7
#
_entry.id   19e33060ba202620a3dd1ce07739bab7
#
_cell.length_a   1.000
_cell.length_b   1.000
_cell.length_c   1.000
_cell.angle_alpha   90.00
_cell.angle_beta   90.00
_cell.angle_gamma   90.00
#
_symmetry.space_group_name_H-M   'P 1'
#
loop_
_entity.id
_entity.type
_entity.pdbx_description
1 polymer ?
#
loop_
_entity_poly.entity_id
_entity_poly.type
_entity_poly.pdbx_seq_one_letter_code
_entity_poly.pdbx_strand_id
1 'polypeptide(L)'
;ANCGACGYTGCDGYAEAVAKGEAEPNLCIPGGSTTAAQLSIILGVKIQELEPKVAFVACGGDCEAAKSNVIYDGIKTCKAASLLYGGPFDCAYSCVGCGDCATVCPVDAICVHDGLAHVDPRECVGCGKCVGTCPKHIIKLLPKETRTAVMCSNMQKGAAARTNCKNACIGCKKCELNCPEKAITVIDNLATID
;
A
#
# COMPACT_ATOMS: atom_id res chain seq x y z
N ALA A 1 20.27 1.75 8.01
CA ALA A 1 19.11 0.94 7.56
C ALA A 1 19.44 0.12 6.30
N ASN A 2 20.24 0.64 5.37
CA ASN A 2 20.59 -0.03 4.08
C ASN A 2 19.38 -0.61 3.34
N CYS A 3 18.21 0.06 3.45
CA CYS A 3 16.94 -0.48 2.97
C CYS A 3 16.75 -0.36 1.44
N GLY A 4 17.53 0.47 0.75
CA GLY A 4 17.42 0.71 -0.69
C GLY A 4 16.14 1.44 -1.13
N ALA A 5 15.35 2.00 -0.21
CA ALA A 5 14.11 2.71 -0.52
C ALA A 5 14.31 3.99 -1.34
N CYS A 6 15.49 4.59 -1.25
CA CYS A 6 15.90 5.75 -2.04
C CYS A 6 16.31 5.40 -3.49
N GLY A 7 16.28 4.11 -3.87
CA GLY A 7 16.70 3.64 -5.20
C GLY A 7 18.19 3.32 -5.35
N TYR A 8 18.99 3.52 -4.30
CA TYR A 8 20.41 3.21 -4.26
C TYR A 8 20.69 1.88 -3.56
N THR A 9 21.86 1.27 -3.84
CA THR A 9 22.23 -0.05 -3.32
C THR A 9 22.50 -0.09 -1.81
N GLY A 10 22.48 1.06 -1.14
CA GLY A 10 22.66 1.20 0.30
C GLY A 10 22.82 2.65 0.70
N CYS A 11 23.00 2.89 1.99
CA CYS A 11 23.16 4.26 2.50
C CYS A 11 24.46 4.92 1.99
N ASP A 12 25.54 4.13 1.82
CA ASP A 12 26.81 4.65 1.34
C ASP A 12 26.72 5.10 -0.12
N GLY A 13 26.09 4.28 -0.99
CA GLY A 13 25.87 4.64 -2.39
C GLY A 13 24.97 5.87 -2.55
N TYR A 14 23.96 6.03 -1.68
CA TYR A 14 23.16 7.23 -1.65
C TYR A 14 23.97 8.45 -1.17
N ALA A 15 24.77 8.31 -0.12
CA ALA A 15 25.60 9.40 0.39
C ALA A 15 26.63 9.88 -0.64
N GLU A 16 27.28 8.97 -1.38
CA GLU A 16 28.18 9.32 -2.48
C GLU A 16 27.48 10.08 -3.60
N ALA A 17 26.29 9.62 -4.01
CA ALA A 17 25.51 10.28 -5.06
C ALA A 17 25.06 11.69 -4.64
N VAL A 18 24.67 11.87 -3.39
CA VAL A 18 24.33 13.18 -2.82
C VAL A 18 25.55 14.10 -2.76
N ALA A 19 26.71 13.57 -2.33
CA ALA A 19 27.95 14.34 -2.26
C ALA A 19 28.44 14.81 -3.64
N LYS A 20 28.17 14.03 -4.69
CA LYS A 20 28.48 14.37 -6.10
C LYS A 20 27.42 15.27 -6.75
N GLY A 21 26.30 15.54 -6.08
CA GLY A 21 25.16 16.28 -6.66
C GLY A 21 24.33 15.48 -7.67
N GLU A 22 24.48 14.16 -7.70
CA GLU A 22 23.77 13.23 -8.59
C GLU A 22 22.41 12.80 -8.01
N ALA A 23 22.19 13.02 -6.71
CA ALA A 23 20.97 12.66 -6.02
C ALA A 23 20.45 13.81 -5.17
N GLU A 24 19.11 13.93 -5.12
CA GLU A 24 18.43 14.86 -4.23
C GLU A 24 18.62 14.44 -2.75
N PRO A 25 18.93 15.37 -1.83
CA PRO A 25 19.23 15.03 -0.43
C PRO A 25 17.99 14.64 0.39
N ASN A 26 16.79 14.69 -0.15
CA ASN A 26 15.52 14.32 0.49
C ASN A 26 15.01 12.91 0.12
N LEU A 27 15.75 12.11 -0.64
CA LEU A 27 15.30 10.78 -1.07
C LEU A 27 15.36 9.70 0.01
N CYS A 28 15.97 9.98 1.18
CA CYS A 28 16.02 9.03 2.29
C CYS A 28 14.66 8.97 3.00
N ILE A 29 13.76 8.10 2.54
CA ILE A 29 12.40 7.96 3.10
C ILE A 29 12.40 7.57 4.58
N PRO A 30 13.16 6.53 5.04
CA PRO A 30 13.23 6.19 6.45
C PRO A 30 13.86 7.26 7.34
N GLY A 31 14.74 8.08 6.79
CA GLY A 31 15.37 9.20 7.50
C GLY A 31 14.47 10.42 7.64
N GLY A 32 13.47 10.52 6.76
CA GLY A 32 12.47 11.58 6.78
C GLY A 32 13.04 13.00 6.77
N SER A 33 12.27 13.95 7.30
CA SER A 33 12.62 15.36 7.37
C SER A 33 13.90 15.63 8.19
N THR A 34 14.16 14.82 9.22
CA THR A 34 15.35 14.98 10.08
C THR A 34 16.64 14.77 9.29
N THR A 35 16.73 13.67 8.53
CA THR A 35 17.91 13.39 7.69
C THR A 35 18.02 14.41 6.55
N ALA A 36 16.91 14.79 5.93
CA ALA A 36 16.88 15.81 4.89
C ALA A 36 17.41 17.15 5.42
N ALA A 37 16.98 17.59 6.61
CA ALA A 37 17.45 18.83 7.23
C ALA A 37 18.96 18.79 7.53
N GLN A 38 19.48 17.67 8.07
CA GLN A 38 20.91 17.50 8.32
C GLN A 38 21.72 17.57 7.01
N LEU A 39 21.28 16.90 5.97
CA LEU A 39 21.94 16.96 4.66
C LEU A 39 21.86 18.36 4.04
N SER A 40 20.74 19.09 4.23
CA SER A 40 20.60 20.48 3.81
C SER A 40 21.67 21.38 4.43
N ILE A 41 21.91 21.23 5.73
CA ILE A 41 22.94 22.01 6.46
C ILE A 41 24.33 21.68 5.94
N ILE A 42 24.65 20.40 5.75
CA ILE A 42 25.97 19.94 5.30
C ILE A 42 26.27 20.41 3.88
N LEU A 43 25.28 20.36 3.01
CA LEU A 43 25.43 20.68 1.58
C LEU A 43 25.19 22.16 1.26
N GLY A 44 24.65 22.94 2.20
CA GLY A 44 24.29 24.35 1.98
C GLY A 44 23.15 24.54 0.99
N VAL A 45 22.28 23.54 0.77
CA VAL A 45 21.16 23.57 -0.19
C VAL A 45 19.83 23.62 0.54
N LYS A 46 18.84 24.34 -0.04
CA LYS A 46 17.45 24.28 0.45
C LYS A 46 16.78 23.03 -0.07
N ILE A 47 16.17 22.25 0.82
CA ILE A 47 15.46 21.02 0.50
C ILE A 47 13.97 21.24 0.65
N GLN A 48 13.18 20.75 -0.30
CA GLN A 48 11.74 20.62 -0.11
C GLN A 48 11.43 19.47 0.84
N GLU A 49 10.64 19.73 1.86
CA GLU A 49 10.11 18.68 2.73
C GLU A 49 9.20 17.76 1.94
N LEU A 50 9.48 16.45 1.99
CA LEU A 50 8.58 15.44 1.46
C LEU A 50 7.51 15.13 2.49
N GLU A 51 6.26 15.14 2.05
CA GLU A 51 5.15 14.72 2.89
C GLU A 51 5.32 13.25 3.29
N PRO A 52 5.31 12.93 4.60
CA PRO A 52 5.45 11.55 5.05
C PRO A 52 4.26 10.72 4.59
N LYS A 53 4.54 9.55 4.00
CA LYS A 53 3.53 8.61 3.50
C LYS A 53 3.58 7.30 4.26
N VAL A 54 2.45 6.60 4.29
CA VAL A 54 2.32 5.25 4.85
C VAL A 54 1.64 4.34 3.84
N ALA A 55 1.99 3.06 3.89
CA ALA A 55 1.32 2.06 3.08
C ALA A 55 -0.09 1.81 3.61
N PHE A 56 -1.03 1.63 2.70
CA PHE A 56 -2.42 1.33 2.98
C PHE A 56 -2.88 0.16 2.11
N VAL A 57 -3.53 -0.83 2.70
CA VAL A 57 -4.09 -1.98 1.99
C VAL A 57 -5.54 -1.68 1.62
N ALA A 58 -5.81 -1.44 0.34
CA ALA A 58 -7.15 -1.15 -0.16
C ALA A 58 -7.99 -2.44 -0.31
N CYS A 59 -8.13 -3.18 0.78
CA CYS A 59 -8.95 -4.38 0.91
C CYS A 59 -9.44 -4.50 2.35
N GLY A 60 -10.73 -4.77 2.53
CA GLY A 60 -11.36 -5.06 3.83
C GLY A 60 -11.96 -6.47 3.86
N GLY A 61 -11.56 -7.32 2.92
CA GLY A 61 -12.02 -8.71 2.82
C GLY A 61 -11.06 -9.67 3.49
N ASP A 62 -11.31 -9.98 4.76
CA ASP A 62 -10.70 -11.07 5.51
C ASP A 62 -11.34 -12.43 5.17
N CYS A 63 -10.93 -13.49 5.84
CA CYS A 63 -11.45 -14.85 5.62
C CYS A 63 -12.93 -15.03 6.01
N GLU A 64 -13.52 -14.10 6.80
CA GLU A 64 -14.94 -14.14 7.14
C GLU A 64 -15.80 -13.36 6.16
N ALA A 65 -15.27 -12.26 5.62
CA ALA A 65 -15.97 -11.38 4.70
C ALA A 65 -15.84 -11.82 3.24
N ALA A 66 -14.65 -12.27 2.83
CA ALA A 66 -14.38 -12.71 1.47
C ALA A 66 -14.73 -14.17 1.29
N LYS A 67 -15.55 -14.47 0.28
CA LYS A 67 -15.92 -15.84 -0.05
C LYS A 67 -14.73 -16.57 -0.67
N SER A 68 -14.49 -17.80 -0.25
CA SER A 68 -13.51 -18.71 -0.81
C SER A 68 -14.17 -20.03 -1.22
N ASN A 69 -13.97 -20.44 -2.45
CA ASN A 69 -14.41 -21.74 -2.98
C ASN A 69 -13.23 -22.66 -3.29
N VAL A 70 -12.00 -22.19 -3.07
CA VAL A 70 -10.77 -22.91 -3.44
C VAL A 70 -9.86 -23.01 -2.22
N ILE A 71 -9.40 -24.22 -1.96
CA ILE A 71 -8.31 -24.47 -1.01
C ILE A 71 -7.01 -24.45 -1.83
N TYR A 72 -6.17 -23.47 -1.56
CA TYR A 72 -4.85 -23.37 -2.21
C TYR A 72 -3.81 -24.15 -1.38
N ASP A 73 -3.29 -25.21 -1.96
CA ASP A 73 -2.20 -26.03 -1.40
C ASP A 73 -1.00 -26.03 -2.35
N GLY A 74 -0.34 -24.88 -2.46
CA GLY A 74 0.81 -24.66 -3.33
C GLY A 74 1.90 -23.82 -2.64
N ILE A 75 2.77 -23.23 -3.44
CA ILE A 75 3.83 -22.35 -2.93
C ILE A 75 3.18 -21.15 -2.22
N LYS A 76 3.46 -21.00 -0.93
CA LYS A 76 2.86 -19.96 -0.05
C LYS A 76 3.43 -18.57 -0.34
N THR A 77 3.25 -18.07 -1.56
CA THR A 77 3.53 -16.69 -1.96
C THR A 77 2.32 -16.09 -2.66
N CYS A 78 2.10 -14.78 -2.48
CA CYS A 78 1.01 -14.09 -3.15
C CYS A 78 1.14 -14.16 -4.66
N LYS A 79 2.37 -14.09 -5.17
CA LYS A 79 2.66 -14.18 -6.60
C LYS A 79 2.23 -15.54 -7.18
N ALA A 80 2.63 -16.65 -6.54
CA ALA A 80 2.28 -18.00 -7.01
C ALA A 80 0.78 -18.27 -6.89
N ALA A 81 0.18 -17.94 -5.74
CA ALA A 81 -1.25 -18.14 -5.52
C ALA A 81 -2.12 -17.31 -6.46
N SER A 82 -1.68 -16.10 -6.85
CA SER A 82 -2.42 -15.25 -7.79
C SER A 82 -2.48 -15.82 -9.22
N LEU A 83 -1.56 -16.70 -9.60
CA LEU A 83 -1.55 -17.35 -10.92
C LEU A 83 -2.67 -18.40 -11.06
N LEU A 84 -3.18 -18.93 -9.94
CA LEU A 84 -4.28 -19.87 -9.93
C LEU A 84 -5.60 -19.13 -9.64
N TYR A 85 -6.39 -18.89 -10.66
CA TYR A 85 -7.71 -18.24 -10.61
C TYR A 85 -7.73 -16.88 -9.90
N GLY A 86 -6.56 -16.21 -9.77
CA GLY A 86 -6.43 -14.94 -9.10
C GLY A 86 -6.30 -15.00 -7.58
N GLY A 87 -6.15 -16.20 -7.00
CA GLY A 87 -5.97 -16.40 -5.56
C GLY A 87 -7.08 -17.22 -4.91
N PRO A 88 -7.04 -17.45 -3.59
CA PRO A 88 -7.96 -18.34 -2.87
C PRO A 88 -9.38 -17.79 -2.73
N PHE A 89 -9.58 -16.48 -2.90
CA PHE A 89 -10.86 -15.84 -2.72
C PHE A 89 -11.56 -15.56 -4.06
N ASP A 90 -12.88 -15.61 -4.06
CA ASP A 90 -13.73 -15.35 -5.24
C ASP A 90 -13.61 -13.90 -5.75
N CYS A 91 -13.20 -12.97 -4.90
CA CYS A 91 -12.94 -11.59 -5.29
C CYS A 91 -11.59 -11.49 -6.02
N ALA A 92 -11.61 -11.23 -7.32
CA ALA A 92 -10.40 -11.08 -8.14
C ALA A 92 -9.46 -9.95 -7.65
N TYR A 93 -9.96 -9.02 -6.86
CA TYR A 93 -9.24 -7.85 -6.32
C TYR A 93 -8.85 -8.00 -4.85
N SER A 94 -9.11 -9.17 -4.22
CA SER A 94 -8.82 -9.36 -2.80
C SER A 94 -7.33 -9.49 -2.49
N CYS A 95 -6.98 -9.22 -1.24
CA CYS A 95 -5.70 -9.68 -0.70
C CYS A 95 -5.61 -11.20 -0.83
N VAL A 96 -4.42 -11.70 -1.16
CA VAL A 96 -4.15 -13.15 -1.27
C VAL A 96 -3.80 -13.76 0.09
N GLY A 97 -3.29 -12.95 1.01
CA GLY A 97 -3.03 -13.34 2.39
C GLY A 97 -1.75 -14.16 2.64
N CYS A 98 -0.86 -14.33 1.62
CA CYS A 98 0.39 -15.11 1.81
C CYS A 98 1.55 -14.32 2.42
N GLY A 99 1.47 -12.98 2.52
CA GLY A 99 2.44 -12.20 3.26
C GLY A 99 3.69 -11.74 2.50
N ASP A 100 3.75 -11.82 1.15
CA ASP A 100 4.92 -11.32 0.38
C ASP A 100 5.24 -9.86 0.72
N CYS A 101 4.22 -9.03 1.00
CA CYS A 101 4.39 -7.63 1.41
C CYS A 101 5.04 -7.51 2.80
N ALA A 102 4.76 -8.42 3.72
CA ALA A 102 5.38 -8.46 5.05
C ALA A 102 6.84 -8.87 4.95
N THR A 103 7.14 -9.89 4.14
CA THR A 103 8.52 -10.39 3.96
C THR A 103 9.49 -9.32 3.42
N VAL A 104 9.02 -8.37 2.59
CA VAL A 104 9.86 -7.30 2.04
C VAL A 104 9.87 -6.03 2.88
N CYS A 105 9.12 -6.00 3.98
CA CYS A 105 9.03 -4.82 4.84
C CYS A 105 10.32 -4.68 5.68
N PRO A 106 11.11 -3.60 5.51
CA PRO A 106 12.41 -3.46 6.20
C PRO A 106 12.27 -3.07 7.67
N VAL A 107 11.05 -2.77 8.12
CA VAL A 107 10.72 -2.29 9.49
C VAL A 107 9.62 -3.13 10.14
N ASP A 108 9.28 -4.28 9.57
CA ASP A 108 8.28 -5.22 10.08
C ASP A 108 6.90 -4.58 10.38
N ALA A 109 6.57 -3.50 9.65
CA ALA A 109 5.32 -2.76 9.85
C ALA A 109 4.09 -3.47 9.24
N ILE A 110 4.23 -4.65 8.65
CA ILE A 110 3.14 -5.37 7.99
C ILE A 110 3.01 -6.76 8.58
N CYS A 111 1.80 -7.11 8.99
CA CYS A 111 1.45 -8.45 9.43
C CYS A 111 0.24 -8.97 8.63
N VAL A 112 0.04 -10.27 8.63
CA VAL A 112 -1.11 -10.91 7.98
C VAL A 112 -1.90 -11.67 9.03
N HIS A 113 -3.17 -11.33 9.17
CA HIS A 113 -4.13 -12.06 9.97
C HIS A 113 -5.40 -12.31 9.14
N ASP A 114 -6.04 -13.41 9.38
CA ASP A 114 -7.32 -13.76 8.77
C ASP A 114 -7.34 -13.60 7.23
N GLY A 115 -6.20 -13.95 6.59
CA GLY A 115 -6.05 -13.87 5.13
C GLY A 115 -5.90 -12.44 4.58
N LEU A 116 -5.72 -11.44 5.43
CA LEU A 116 -5.59 -10.02 5.06
C LEU A 116 -4.30 -9.41 5.62
N ALA A 117 -3.62 -8.64 4.80
CA ALA A 117 -2.45 -7.86 5.24
C ALA A 117 -2.89 -6.58 5.96
N HIS A 118 -2.25 -6.30 7.10
CA HIS A 118 -2.45 -5.10 7.92
C HIS A 118 -1.15 -4.34 8.04
N VAL A 119 -1.22 -3.02 7.93
CA VAL A 119 -0.06 -2.12 8.09
C VAL A 119 -0.20 -1.34 9.38
N ASP A 120 0.84 -1.35 10.23
CA ASP A 120 0.91 -0.39 11.35
C ASP A 120 1.46 0.96 10.82
N PRO A 121 0.63 2.02 10.81
CA PRO A 121 1.05 3.32 10.29
C PRO A 121 2.08 4.03 11.17
N ARG A 122 2.29 3.58 12.42
CA ARG A 122 3.29 4.14 13.34
C ARG A 122 4.68 3.64 12.99
N GLU A 123 4.80 2.35 12.63
CA GLU A 123 6.06 1.71 12.24
C GLU A 123 6.38 1.90 10.75
N CYS A 124 5.35 2.13 9.91
CA CYS A 124 5.53 2.25 8.48
C CYS A 124 6.30 3.52 8.09
N VAL A 125 7.38 3.34 7.36
CA VAL A 125 8.23 4.45 6.86
C VAL A 125 7.90 4.87 5.42
N GLY A 126 6.87 4.30 4.78
CA GLY A 126 6.43 4.69 3.44
C GLY A 126 7.36 4.32 2.29
N CYS A 127 8.26 3.36 2.47
CA CYS A 127 9.30 3.02 1.47
C CYS A 127 8.78 2.42 0.15
N GLY A 128 7.50 2.03 0.06
CA GLY A 128 6.87 1.54 -1.17
C GLY A 128 7.23 0.12 -1.60
N LYS A 129 8.13 -0.62 -0.94
CA LYS A 129 8.51 -1.98 -1.33
C LYS A 129 7.31 -2.93 -1.42
N CYS A 130 6.40 -2.85 -0.46
CA CYS A 130 5.17 -3.65 -0.45
C CYS A 130 4.24 -3.33 -1.62
N VAL A 131 4.22 -2.08 -2.09
CA VAL A 131 3.43 -1.66 -3.26
C VAL A 131 3.89 -2.39 -4.52
N GLY A 132 5.21 -2.41 -4.78
CA GLY A 132 5.77 -3.11 -5.94
C GLY A 132 5.70 -4.64 -5.84
N THR A 133 5.63 -5.19 -4.61
CA THR A 133 5.60 -6.64 -4.38
C THR A 133 4.19 -7.21 -4.51
N CYS A 134 3.14 -6.42 -4.28
CA CYS A 134 1.77 -6.89 -4.28
C CYS A 134 1.28 -7.25 -5.70
N PRO A 135 1.02 -8.53 -6.04
CA PRO A 135 0.56 -8.92 -7.37
C PRO A 135 -0.87 -8.44 -7.68
N LYS A 136 -1.62 -8.02 -6.66
CA LYS A 136 -2.98 -7.47 -6.79
C LYS A 136 -3.00 -5.95 -6.89
N HIS A 137 -1.87 -5.28 -6.70
CA HIS A 137 -1.75 -3.82 -6.73
C HIS A 137 -2.74 -3.09 -5.81
N ILE A 138 -3.09 -3.71 -4.68
CA ILE A 138 -4.04 -3.16 -3.70
C ILE A 138 -3.38 -2.37 -2.59
N ILE A 139 -2.04 -2.30 -2.57
CA ILE A 139 -1.30 -1.50 -1.58
C ILE A 139 -0.97 -0.16 -2.22
N LYS A 140 -1.34 0.92 -1.55
CA LYS A 140 -1.11 2.30 -1.98
C LYS A 140 -0.31 3.05 -0.93
N LEU A 141 0.38 4.11 -1.31
CA LEU A 141 0.97 5.06 -0.36
C LEU A 141 0.02 6.24 -0.21
N LEU A 142 -0.39 6.51 1.01
CA LEU A 142 -1.22 7.65 1.37
C LEU A 142 -0.43 8.59 2.30
N PRO A 143 -0.74 9.90 2.33
CA PRO A 143 -0.22 10.80 3.35
C PRO A 143 -0.45 10.23 4.75
N LYS A 144 0.54 10.37 5.65
CA LYS A 144 0.46 9.81 7.00
C LYS A 144 -0.72 10.36 7.81
N GLU A 145 -1.16 11.55 7.48
CA GLU A 145 -2.30 12.21 8.14
C GLU A 145 -3.66 11.79 7.61
N THR A 146 -3.69 10.95 6.54
CA THR A 146 -4.95 10.46 5.96
C THR A 146 -5.74 9.65 6.98
N ARG A 147 -6.94 10.12 7.33
CA ARG A 147 -7.81 9.48 8.32
C ARG A 147 -8.91 8.61 7.71
N THR A 148 -9.18 8.81 6.43
CA THR A 148 -10.28 8.12 5.75
C THR A 148 -9.83 7.62 4.39
N ALA A 149 -10.03 6.34 4.11
CA ALA A 149 -9.70 5.74 2.84
C ALA A 149 -10.70 4.63 2.48
N VAL A 150 -10.82 4.32 1.20
CA VAL A 150 -11.71 3.25 0.72
C VAL A 150 -11.00 1.91 0.83
N MET A 151 -11.46 1.06 1.74
CA MET A 151 -10.92 -0.29 1.97
C MET A 151 -11.47 -1.31 0.95
N CYS A 152 -11.40 -0.99 -0.32
CA CYS A 152 -11.81 -1.86 -1.41
C CYS A 152 -11.09 -1.48 -2.70
N SER A 153 -10.82 -2.47 -3.56
CA SER A 153 -10.29 -2.29 -4.91
C SER A 153 -11.16 -2.97 -5.96
N ASN A 154 -12.33 -3.49 -5.59
CA ASN A 154 -13.21 -4.25 -6.47
C ASN A 154 -13.98 -3.32 -7.42
N MET A 155 -13.80 -3.54 -8.73
CA MET A 155 -14.47 -2.79 -9.80
C MET A 155 -15.65 -3.57 -10.42
N GLN A 156 -16.01 -4.74 -9.87
CA GLN A 156 -17.14 -5.53 -10.35
C GLN A 156 -18.47 -4.81 -10.06
N LYS A 157 -19.49 -5.14 -10.84
CA LYS A 157 -20.86 -4.65 -10.60
C LYS A 157 -21.33 -5.06 -9.20
N GLY A 158 -22.08 -4.20 -8.54
CA GLY A 158 -22.44 -4.30 -7.12
C GLY A 158 -23.01 -5.66 -6.68
N ALA A 159 -23.82 -6.33 -7.50
CA ALA A 159 -24.33 -7.67 -7.21
C ALA A 159 -23.21 -8.71 -7.11
N ALA A 160 -22.30 -8.75 -8.09
CA ALA A 160 -21.15 -9.66 -8.07
C ALA A 160 -20.18 -9.33 -6.93
N ALA A 161 -19.87 -8.06 -6.74
CA ALA A 161 -19.02 -7.61 -5.65
C ALA A 161 -19.54 -8.08 -4.27
N ARG A 162 -20.85 -7.91 -4.02
CA ARG A 162 -21.50 -8.31 -2.77
C ARG A 162 -21.56 -9.82 -2.58
N THR A 163 -21.68 -10.58 -3.68
CA THR A 163 -21.65 -12.05 -3.60
C THR A 163 -20.27 -12.56 -3.20
N ASN A 164 -19.20 -11.91 -3.65
CA ASN A 164 -17.84 -12.33 -3.45
C ASN A 164 -17.24 -11.83 -2.11
N CYS A 165 -17.74 -10.73 -1.57
CA CYS A 165 -17.25 -10.16 -0.31
C CYS A 165 -18.32 -9.32 0.39
N LYS A 166 -18.54 -9.59 1.68
CA LYS A 166 -19.52 -8.83 2.51
C LYS A 166 -19.13 -7.36 2.68
N ASN A 167 -17.81 -7.07 2.67
CA ASN A 167 -17.23 -5.73 2.87
C ASN A 167 -16.96 -5.00 1.54
N ALA A 168 -17.40 -5.55 0.40
CA ALA A 168 -17.14 -4.96 -0.89
C ALA A 168 -17.84 -3.61 -1.09
N CYS A 169 -17.14 -2.67 -1.72
CA CYS A 169 -17.79 -1.52 -2.34
C CYS A 169 -18.66 -2.01 -3.49
N ILE A 170 -19.95 -1.64 -3.47
CA ILE A 170 -20.92 -2.04 -4.49
C ILE A 170 -21.24 -0.92 -5.49
N GLY A 171 -20.49 0.18 -5.46
CA GLY A 171 -20.67 1.31 -6.36
C GLY A 171 -22.02 2.03 -6.22
N CYS A 172 -22.67 1.96 -5.06
CA CYS A 172 -24.03 2.48 -4.85
C CYS A 172 -24.13 4.01 -4.80
N LYS A 173 -23.02 4.73 -4.88
CA LYS A 173 -22.93 6.21 -4.86
C LYS A 173 -23.48 6.90 -3.61
N LYS A 174 -23.90 6.17 -2.57
CA LYS A 174 -24.38 6.80 -1.33
C LYS A 174 -23.36 7.72 -0.67
N CYS A 175 -22.09 7.31 -0.65
CA CYS A 175 -21.01 8.13 -0.10
C CYS A 175 -20.76 9.39 -0.94
N GLU A 176 -20.79 9.29 -2.27
CA GLU A 176 -20.66 10.42 -3.20
C GLU A 176 -21.80 11.44 -2.99
N LEU A 177 -23.05 10.96 -2.93
CA LEU A 177 -24.23 11.83 -2.75
C LEU A 177 -24.30 12.51 -1.38
N ASN A 178 -23.75 11.89 -0.33
CA ASN A 178 -23.82 12.40 1.03
C ASN A 178 -22.51 13.05 1.51
N CYS A 179 -21.48 13.15 0.68
CA CYS A 179 -20.24 13.82 1.06
C CYS A 179 -20.42 15.34 1.04
N PRO A 180 -20.30 16.04 2.19
CA PRO A 180 -20.47 17.50 2.24
C PRO A 180 -19.35 18.22 1.47
N GLU A 181 -18.14 17.67 1.51
CA GLU A 181 -16.95 18.24 0.86
C GLU A 181 -16.84 17.85 -0.63
N LYS A 182 -17.78 17.02 -1.14
CA LYS A 182 -17.73 16.48 -2.53
C LYS A 182 -16.41 15.82 -2.90
N ALA A 183 -15.67 15.34 -1.90
CA ALA A 183 -14.37 14.70 -2.06
C ALA A 183 -14.46 13.20 -2.47
N ILE A 184 -15.67 12.66 -2.64
CA ILE A 184 -15.87 11.25 -3.00
C ILE A 184 -16.49 11.17 -4.38
N THR A 185 -15.87 10.38 -5.25
CA THR A 185 -16.37 10.04 -6.57
C THR A 185 -16.49 8.52 -6.72
N VAL A 186 -17.45 8.04 -7.51
CA VAL A 186 -17.60 6.62 -7.82
C VAL A 186 -17.39 6.40 -9.30
N ILE A 187 -16.24 5.80 -9.63
CA ILE A 187 -15.81 5.49 -10.99
C ILE A 187 -15.64 3.97 -11.09
N ASP A 188 -16.06 3.35 -12.17
CA ASP A 188 -15.95 1.90 -12.41
C ASP A 188 -16.44 1.04 -11.24
N ASN A 189 -17.58 1.40 -10.65
CA ASN A 189 -18.21 0.77 -9.48
C ASN A 189 -17.40 0.85 -8.17
N LEU A 190 -16.35 1.63 -8.10
CA LEU A 190 -15.51 1.81 -6.92
C LEU A 190 -15.52 3.27 -6.46
N ALA A 191 -15.72 3.48 -5.16
CA ALA A 191 -15.56 4.80 -4.56
C ALA A 191 -14.08 5.17 -4.45
N THR A 192 -13.76 6.42 -4.73
CA THR A 192 -12.44 7.04 -4.53
C THR A 192 -12.59 8.31 -3.72
N ILE A 193 -11.58 8.68 -2.96
CA ILE A 193 -11.54 9.90 -2.15
C ILE A 193 -10.33 10.71 -2.63
N ASP A 194 -10.56 11.97 -2.94
CA ASP A 194 -9.53 12.96 -3.27
C ASP A 194 -8.96 13.61 -2.00
#